data_e8075e6edd38faa62cbcd3e1ce24efec
#
_entry.id   e8075e6edd38faa62cbcd3e1ce24efec
#
_cell.length_a   1.000
_cell.length_b   1.000
_cell.length_c   1.000
_cell.angle_alpha   90.00
_cell.angle_beta   90.00
_cell.angle_gamma   90.00
#
_symmetry.space_group_name_H-M   'P 1'
#
loop_
_entity.id
_entity.type
_entity.pdbx_description
1 polymer ?
#
loop_
_entity_poly.entity_id
_entity_poly.type
_entity_poly.pdbx_seq_one_letter_code
_entity_poly.pdbx_strand_id
1 'polypeptide(L)' 'MADTRVIEAGEEAPLRTLIVDDEPLAVERMQVICARIPDLAVVGTASDGAAALRLVEALKPDLMLL' A
#
# COMPACT_ATOMS: atom_id res chain seq x y z
N MET A 1 12.51 25.16 7.75
CA MET A 1 12.09 24.59 7.77
C MET A 1 11.66 24.27 7.11
N ALA A 2 11.74 24.04 7.14
CA ALA A 2 11.25 23.49 6.84
C ALA A 2 10.76 23.10 6.33
N ASP A 3 10.92 22.89 6.41
CA ASP A 3 10.29 22.40 6.17
C ASP A 3 9.68 22.18 5.69
N THR A 4 9.97 22.28 5.81
CA THR A 4 9.17 21.89 5.65
C THR A 4 8.57 21.92 4.80
N ARG A 5 8.72 21.92 4.70
CA ARG A 5 8.03 21.64 4.16
C ARG A 5 7.33 21.52 3.26
N VAL A 6 7.76 21.56 3.11
CA VAL A 6 7.07 21.20 2.54
C VAL A 6 6.60 20.69 1.77
N ILE A 7 6.70 20.34 1.74
CA ILE A 7 6.35 19.48 1.17
C ILE A 7 5.40 19.19 0.48
N GLU A 8 5.38 19.29 -0.02
CA GLU A 8 4.46 19.28 -0.32
C GLU A 8 3.64 18.45 -1.00
N ALA A 9 3.35 18.37 -2.07
CA ALA A 9 2.38 17.59 -2.72
C ALA A 9 2.65 16.14 -2.63
N GLY A 10 3.84 15.74 -2.99
CA GLY A 10 4.21 14.35 -2.90
C GLY A 10 4.17 13.84 -1.48
N GLU A 11 4.49 14.73 -0.58
CA GLU A 11 4.51 14.35 0.82
C GLU A 11 3.15 14.09 1.37
N GLU A 12 2.15 14.71 0.78
CA GLU A 12 0.81 14.60 1.30
C GLU A 12 0.03 13.49 0.65
N ALA A 13 0.55 12.93 -0.42
CA ALA A 13 -0.11 11.81 -1.06
C ALA A 13 0.09 10.56 -0.22
N PRO A 14 -0.95 9.74 -0.05
CA PRO A 14 -0.79 8.50 0.69
C PRO A 14 0.13 7.54 -0.05
N LEU A 15 0.76 6.66 0.71
CA LEU A 15 1.58 5.60 0.14
C LEU A 15 0.65 4.58 -0.51
N ARG A 16 0.89 4.33 -1.78
CA ARG A 16 0.12 3.33 -2.52
C ARG A 16 0.64 1.96 -2.13
N THR A 17 -0.22 1.17 -1.52
CA THR A 17 0.17 -0.03 -0.79
C THR A 17 -0.42 -1.28 -1.41
N LEU A 18 0.43 -2.30 -1.59
CA LEU A 18 0.02 -3.61 -2.05
C LEU A 18 0.10 -4.57 -0.87
N ILE A 19 -0.97 -5.33 -0.64
CA ILE A 19 -1.00 -6.34 0.42
C ILE A 19 -0.86 -7.71 -0.23
N VAL A 20 0.08 -8.52 0.27
CA VAL A 20 0.33 -9.85 -0.27
C VAL A 20 0.26 -10.86 0.87
N ASP A 21 -0.68 -11.78 0.80
CA ASP A 21 -0.80 -12.84 1.80
C ASP A 21 -1.68 -13.93 1.19
N ASP A 22 -1.32 -15.20 1.42
CA ASP A 22 -2.09 -16.31 0.89
C ASP A 22 -3.29 -16.65 1.77
N GLU A 23 -3.48 -15.95 2.88
CA GLU A 23 -4.57 -16.18 3.80
C GLU A 23 -5.60 -15.05 3.63
N PRO A 24 -6.81 -15.36 3.11
CA PRO A 24 -7.78 -14.29 2.84
C PRO A 24 -8.19 -13.48 4.06
N LEU A 25 -8.27 -14.12 5.22
CA LEU A 25 -8.63 -13.38 6.43
C LEU A 25 -7.53 -12.42 6.85
N ALA A 26 -6.27 -12.79 6.61
CA ALA A 26 -5.15 -11.90 6.90
C ALA A 26 -5.21 -10.67 5.99
N VAL A 27 -5.54 -10.86 4.72
CA VAL A 27 -5.69 -9.75 3.79
C VAL A 27 -6.80 -8.82 4.26
N GLU A 28 -7.95 -9.38 4.66
CA GLU A 28 -9.05 -8.58 5.16
C GLU A 28 -8.65 -7.75 6.37
N ARG A 29 -7.94 -8.38 7.31
CA ARG A 29 -7.51 -7.67 8.51
C ARG A 29 -6.57 -6.54 8.18
N MET A 30 -5.64 -6.78 7.27
CA MET A 30 -4.71 -5.73 6.87
C MET A 30 -5.43 -4.60 6.18
N GLN A 31 -6.44 -4.90 5.38
CA GLN A 31 -7.22 -3.83 4.73
C GLN A 31 -7.93 -2.98 5.76
N VAL A 32 -8.50 -3.61 6.80
CA VAL A 32 -9.18 -2.87 7.86
C VAL A 32 -8.18 -1.98 8.59
N ILE A 33 -7.00 -2.51 8.90
CA ILE A 33 -5.97 -1.74 9.61
C ILE A 33 -5.51 -0.58 8.75
N CYS A 34 -5.21 -0.84 7.48
CA CYS A 34 -4.72 0.21 6.57
C CYS A 34 -5.76 1.29 6.35
N ALA A 35 -7.04 0.95 6.38
CA ALA A 35 -8.10 1.93 6.19
C ALA A 35 -8.13 2.96 7.32
N ARG A 36 -7.51 2.65 8.45
CA ARG A 36 -7.45 3.55 9.60
C ARG A 36 -6.18 4.39 9.61
N ILE A 37 -5.31 4.18 8.63
CA ILE A 37 -4.05 4.91 8.55
C ILE A 37 -4.14 5.83 7.34
N PRO A 38 -4.31 7.13 7.55
CA PRO A 38 -4.52 8.05 6.42
C PRO A 38 -3.36 8.09 5.45
N ASP A 39 -2.17 7.72 5.90
CA ASP A 39 -0.98 7.76 5.06
C ASP A 39 -0.86 6.55 4.14
N LEU A 40 -1.77 5.59 4.25
CA LEU A 40 -1.74 4.40 3.41
C LEU A 40 -2.99 4.32 2.55
N ALA A 41 -2.81 3.95 1.29
CA ALA A 41 -3.93 3.70 0.39
C ALA A 41 -3.71 2.34 -0.25
N VAL A 42 -4.57 1.38 0.07
CA VAL A 42 -4.46 0.04 -0.50
C VAL A 42 -4.90 0.09 -1.96
N VAL A 43 -3.98 -0.20 -2.86
CA VAL A 43 -4.28 -0.15 -4.29
C VAL A 43 -4.45 -1.54 -4.90
N GLY A 44 -4.14 -2.59 -4.14
CA GLY A 44 -4.33 -3.95 -4.62
C GLY A 44 -3.99 -4.96 -3.56
N THR A 45 -4.43 -6.19 -3.78
CA THR A 45 -4.08 -7.32 -2.94
C THR A 45 -3.69 -8.49 -3.82
N ALA A 46 -2.82 -9.34 -3.32
CA ALA A 46 -2.38 -10.52 -4.05
C ALA A 46 -2.30 -11.69 -3.07
N SER A 47 -2.60 -12.89 -3.57
CA SER A 47 -2.59 -14.08 -2.74
C SER A 47 -1.37 -14.95 -2.95
N ASP A 48 -0.51 -14.59 -3.89
CA ASP A 48 0.72 -15.36 -4.13
C ASP A 48 1.74 -14.47 -4.83
N GLY A 49 2.94 -15.00 -4.98
CA GLY A 49 4.04 -14.24 -5.56
C GLY A 49 3.83 -13.85 -7.01
N ALA A 50 3.21 -14.74 -7.80
CA ALA A 50 2.99 -14.45 -9.21
C ALA A 50 2.00 -13.29 -9.37
N ALA A 51 0.91 -13.31 -8.59
CA ALA A 51 -0.06 -12.23 -8.62
C ALA A 51 0.57 -10.93 -8.12
N ALA A 52 1.38 -11.02 -7.06
CA ALA A 52 2.06 -9.85 -6.52
C ALA A 52 2.97 -9.22 -7.57
N LEU A 53 3.73 -10.04 -8.29
CA LEU A 53 4.65 -9.53 -9.29
C LEU A 53 3.91 -8.80 -10.41
N ARG A 54 2.79 -9.37 -10.86
CA ARG A 54 1.99 -8.72 -11.89
C ARG A 54 1.47 -7.37 -11.40
N LEU A 55 1.03 -7.30 -10.14
CA LEU A 55 0.48 -6.06 -9.60
C LEU A 55 1.57 -5.02 -9.36
N VAL A 56 2.77 -5.46 -8.95
CA VAL A 56 3.88 -4.53 -8.80
C VAL A 56 4.18 -3.86 -10.14
N GLU A 57 4.19 -4.64 -11.22
CA GLU A 57 4.46 -4.08 -12.54
C GLU A 57 3.35 -3.17 -13.04
N ALA A 58 2.11 -3.55 -12.75
CA ALA A 58 0.96 -2.81 -13.25
C ALA A 58 0.70 -1.54 -12.43
N LEU A 59 0.84 -1.63 -11.11
CA LEU A 59 0.42 -0.55 -10.21
C LEU A 59 1.58 0.25 -9.66
N LYS A 60 2.78 -0.31 -9.66
CA LYS A 60 3.99 0.35 -9.15
C LYS A 60 3.75 0.93 -7.77
N PRO A 61 3.44 0.07 -6.78
CA PRO A 61 3.14 0.55 -5.44
C PRO A 61 4.36 1.15 -4.77
N ASP A 62 4.12 1.99 -3.78
CA ASP A 62 5.18 2.56 -2.97
C ASP A 62 5.60 1.62 -1.85
N LEU A 63 4.68 0.76 -1.41
CA LEU A 63 4.88 -0.08 -0.24
C LEU A 63 4.23 -1.42 -0.47
N MET A 64 4.88 -2.48 -0.01
CA MET A 64 4.31 -3.82 -0.07
C MET A 64 4.34 -4.42 1.33
N LEU A 65 3.19 -4.89 1.79
CA LEU A 65 3.06 -5.58 3.06
C LEU A 65 2.92 -7.07 2.79
N LEU A 66 3.82 -7.85 3.38
CA LEU A 66 3.87 -9.30 3.18
C LEU A 66 3.46 -10.04 4.44
#